data_1bf2a52ce47f0cfde255a0b3620cdffe
#
_entry.id   1bf2a52ce47f0cfde255a0b3620cdffe
#
_cell.length_a   1.000
_cell.length_b   1.000
_cell.length_c   1.000
_cell.angle_alpha   90.00
_cell.angle_beta   90.00
_cell.angle_gamma   90.00
#
_symmetry.space_group_name_H-M   'P 1'
#
loop_
_entity.id
_entity.type
_entity.pdbx_description
1 polymer ?
#
loop_
_entity_poly.entity_id
_entity_poly.type
_entity_poly.pdbx_seq_one_letter_code
_entity_poly.pdbx_strand_id
1 'polypeptide(L)'
;MTPRLPSWLDPSPWLDGRVSTPADVERALGCDEPGLRELAALLSPAAHPYVEIMAQRARALTQRHFGRTISMYAPLYLANYCTSGCAYCGFASDRAQPRRRLEPPEVENELASLKEMGFEEILLLTGERTSHAGFDYLLECVSLAARRFHSVGIEAFPMTTREYVLLAEAGVGWRRPRCFGSFFVTPGSP
;
A
#
# COMPACT_ATOMS: atom_id res chain seq x y z
N MET A 1 22.21 0.13 20.85
CA MET A 1 21.79 -1.29 20.72
C MET A 1 21.10 -1.41 19.38
N THR A 2 21.65 -2.16 18.45
CA THR A 2 20.97 -2.47 17.17
C THR A 2 19.78 -3.38 17.47
N PRO A 3 18.55 -3.06 17.06
CA PRO A 3 17.41 -3.93 17.31
C PRO A 3 17.66 -5.28 16.61
N ARG A 4 17.58 -6.36 17.35
CA ARG A 4 17.61 -7.71 16.78
C ARG A 4 16.32 -7.94 16.01
N LEU A 5 16.44 -8.31 14.75
CA LEU A 5 15.30 -8.75 13.96
C LEU A 5 14.66 -10.00 14.61
N PRO A 6 13.33 -10.13 14.61
CA PRO A 6 12.66 -11.37 15.00
C PRO A 6 13.19 -12.54 14.17
N SER A 7 13.26 -13.74 14.76
CA SER A 7 13.83 -14.92 14.10
C SER A 7 13.18 -15.29 12.76
N TRP A 8 11.90 -14.95 12.57
CA TRP A 8 11.19 -15.16 11.31
C TRP A 8 11.52 -14.09 10.25
N LEU A 9 12.16 -12.97 10.64
CA LEU A 9 12.68 -11.91 9.76
C LEU A 9 14.21 -12.00 9.64
N ASP A 10 14.85 -12.99 10.28
CA ASP A 10 16.30 -13.15 10.16
C ASP A 10 16.66 -13.60 8.74
N PRO A 11 17.29 -12.74 7.94
CA PRO A 11 17.68 -13.10 6.58
C PRO A 11 18.94 -13.98 6.54
N SER A 12 19.62 -14.20 7.69
CA SER A 12 20.92 -14.91 7.77
C SER A 12 20.87 -16.29 7.13
N PRO A 13 19.83 -17.12 7.30
CA PRO A 13 19.75 -18.43 6.64
C PRO A 13 19.70 -18.34 5.11
N TRP A 14 19.33 -17.18 4.57
CA TRP A 14 19.19 -16.92 3.12
C TRP A 14 20.39 -16.15 2.56
N LEU A 15 21.12 -15.45 3.42
CA LEU A 15 22.31 -14.66 3.11
C LEU A 15 23.63 -15.41 3.37
N ASP A 16 23.59 -16.72 3.54
CA ASP A 16 24.72 -17.61 3.89
C ASP A 16 25.97 -17.52 2.97
N GLY A 17 26.30 -16.32 2.51
CA GLY A 17 27.49 -16.07 1.69
C GLY A 17 27.47 -16.77 0.33
N ARG A 18 26.38 -17.46 0.02
CA ARG A 18 26.21 -18.15 -1.25
C ARG A 18 25.96 -17.12 -2.35
N VAL A 19 26.99 -16.80 -3.09
CA VAL A 19 26.87 -15.98 -4.29
C VAL A 19 26.02 -16.76 -5.31
N SER A 20 24.85 -16.24 -5.65
CA SER A 20 24.03 -16.82 -6.72
C SER A 20 24.78 -16.81 -8.04
N THR A 21 24.70 -17.91 -8.77
CA THR A 21 25.34 -18.08 -10.07
C THR A 21 24.32 -17.83 -11.21
N PRO A 22 24.76 -17.63 -12.46
CA PRO A 22 23.87 -17.59 -13.62
C PRO A 22 22.93 -18.81 -13.71
N ALA A 23 23.44 -20.02 -13.39
CA ALA A 23 22.64 -21.25 -13.37
C ALA A 23 21.52 -21.21 -12.31
N ASP A 24 21.74 -20.53 -11.18
CA ASP A 24 20.69 -20.33 -10.17
C ASP A 24 19.58 -19.41 -10.70
N VAL A 25 19.96 -18.37 -11.47
CA VAL A 25 19.00 -17.45 -12.11
C VAL A 25 18.21 -18.16 -13.20
N GLU A 26 18.85 -18.95 -14.04
CA GLU A 26 18.19 -19.73 -15.10
C GLU A 26 17.20 -20.73 -14.52
N ARG A 27 17.58 -21.43 -13.46
CA ARG A 27 16.67 -22.33 -12.73
C ARG A 27 15.49 -21.55 -12.13
N ALA A 28 15.72 -20.39 -11.51
CA ALA A 28 14.69 -19.55 -10.98
C ALA A 28 13.71 -19.03 -12.05
N LEU A 29 14.22 -18.68 -13.22
CA LEU A 29 13.42 -18.32 -14.38
C LEU A 29 12.60 -19.49 -14.93
N GLY A 30 13.03 -20.73 -14.80
CA GLY A 30 12.29 -21.92 -15.20
C GLY A 30 11.28 -22.42 -14.16
N CYS A 31 11.26 -21.84 -12.95
CA CYS A 31 10.39 -22.30 -11.87
C CYS A 31 9.00 -21.67 -11.96
N ASP A 32 7.94 -22.49 -11.92
CA ASP A 32 6.55 -22.02 -11.97
C ASP A 32 6.09 -21.43 -10.63
N GLU A 33 6.59 -21.98 -9.52
CA GLU A 33 6.29 -21.51 -8.16
C GLU A 33 7.60 -21.12 -7.45
N PRO A 34 8.18 -19.93 -7.75
CA PRO A 34 9.44 -19.52 -7.18
C PRO A 34 9.31 -19.27 -5.67
N GLY A 35 10.21 -19.88 -4.90
CA GLY A 35 10.37 -19.67 -3.47
C GLY A 35 11.40 -18.59 -3.16
N LEU A 36 11.80 -18.51 -1.89
CA LEU A 36 12.77 -17.51 -1.42
C LEU A 36 14.17 -17.69 -2.04
N ARG A 37 14.57 -18.93 -2.37
CA ARG A 37 15.85 -19.20 -3.05
C ARG A 37 15.87 -18.63 -4.46
N GLU A 38 14.80 -18.85 -5.21
CA GLU A 38 14.62 -18.34 -6.55
C GLU A 38 14.55 -16.81 -6.54
N LEU A 39 13.82 -16.22 -5.57
CA LEU A 39 13.79 -14.78 -5.36
C LEU A 39 15.19 -14.22 -5.07
N ALA A 40 15.97 -14.85 -4.19
CA ALA A 40 17.34 -14.43 -3.90
C ALA A 40 18.24 -14.48 -5.13
N ALA A 41 18.10 -15.51 -5.98
CA ALA A 41 18.84 -15.58 -7.23
C ALA A 41 18.44 -14.46 -8.20
N LEU A 42 17.15 -14.18 -8.38
CA LEU A 42 16.63 -13.13 -9.26
C LEU A 42 16.97 -11.71 -8.79
N LEU A 43 17.21 -11.51 -7.49
CA LEU A 43 17.65 -10.23 -6.92
C LEU A 43 19.17 -10.09 -6.84
N SER A 44 19.93 -11.12 -7.20
CA SER A 44 21.39 -11.11 -7.13
C SER A 44 22.04 -10.37 -8.32
N PRO A 45 23.31 -9.94 -8.21
CA PRO A 45 24.05 -9.39 -9.33
C PRO A 45 24.13 -10.33 -10.55
N ALA A 46 24.07 -11.67 -10.36
CA ALA A 46 24.06 -12.63 -11.44
C ALA A 46 22.82 -12.54 -12.34
N ALA A 47 21.73 -11.92 -11.84
CA ALA A 47 20.51 -11.72 -12.61
C ALA A 47 20.57 -10.56 -13.61
N HIS A 48 21.57 -9.67 -13.51
CA HIS A 48 21.65 -8.48 -14.36
C HIS A 48 21.58 -8.78 -15.87
N PRO A 49 22.26 -9.79 -16.42
CA PRO A 49 22.12 -10.15 -17.84
C PRO A 49 20.74 -10.66 -18.25
N TYR A 50 19.92 -11.06 -17.29
CA TYR A 50 18.59 -11.66 -17.51
C TYR A 50 17.42 -10.69 -17.30
N VAL A 51 17.69 -9.41 -17.03
CA VAL A 51 16.65 -8.40 -16.70
C VAL A 51 15.55 -8.33 -17.77
N GLU A 52 15.91 -8.40 -19.06
CA GLU A 52 14.91 -8.38 -20.14
C GLU A 52 14.01 -9.63 -20.12
N ILE A 53 14.58 -10.80 -19.91
CA ILE A 53 13.81 -12.05 -19.80
C ILE A 53 12.89 -12.01 -18.58
N MET A 54 13.39 -11.47 -17.44
CA MET A 54 12.59 -11.26 -16.22
C MET A 54 11.42 -10.31 -16.48
N ALA A 55 11.68 -9.19 -17.18
CA ALA A 55 10.66 -8.20 -17.52
C ALA A 55 9.56 -8.80 -18.43
N GLN A 56 9.94 -9.58 -19.43
CA GLN A 56 8.98 -10.24 -20.33
C GLN A 56 8.14 -11.28 -19.59
N ARG A 57 8.74 -12.06 -18.69
CA ARG A 57 8.01 -13.01 -17.86
C ARG A 57 7.05 -12.29 -16.90
N ALA A 58 7.51 -11.24 -16.23
CA ALA A 58 6.67 -10.40 -15.37
C ALA A 58 5.48 -9.82 -16.14
N ARG A 59 5.71 -9.32 -17.36
CA ARG A 59 4.65 -8.85 -18.25
C ARG A 59 3.63 -9.93 -18.57
N ALA A 60 4.10 -11.13 -18.93
CA ALA A 60 3.22 -12.25 -19.25
C ALA A 60 2.35 -12.66 -18.05
N LEU A 61 2.95 -12.72 -16.84
CA LEU A 61 2.25 -13.01 -15.60
C LEU A 61 1.22 -11.92 -15.28
N THR A 62 1.63 -10.64 -15.39
CA THR A 62 0.73 -9.50 -15.15
C THR A 62 -0.47 -9.55 -16.09
N GLN A 63 -0.25 -9.79 -17.41
CA GLN A 63 -1.33 -9.87 -18.38
C GLN A 63 -2.24 -11.08 -18.14
N ARG A 64 -1.68 -12.21 -17.69
CA ARG A 64 -2.45 -13.40 -17.36
C ARG A 64 -3.37 -13.17 -16.15
N HIS A 65 -2.90 -12.48 -15.12
CA HIS A 65 -3.64 -12.31 -13.87
C HIS A 65 -4.51 -11.06 -13.83
N PHE A 66 -4.09 -9.99 -14.49
CA PHE A 66 -4.74 -8.66 -14.42
C PHE A 66 -5.25 -8.16 -15.79
N GLY A 67 -4.97 -8.88 -16.88
CA GLY A 67 -5.34 -8.44 -18.22
C GLY A 67 -4.52 -7.22 -18.68
N ARG A 68 -5.16 -6.34 -19.45
CA ARG A 68 -4.58 -5.09 -19.96
C ARG A 68 -5.21 -3.84 -19.30
N THR A 69 -5.82 -4.03 -18.17
CA THR A 69 -6.50 -2.96 -17.45
C THR A 69 -5.50 -2.23 -16.57
N ILE A 70 -5.56 -0.91 -16.59
CA ILE A 70 -4.83 -0.04 -15.68
C ILE A 70 -5.86 0.67 -14.82
N SER A 71 -5.71 0.52 -13.50
CA SER A 71 -6.51 1.25 -12.52
C SER A 71 -5.84 2.58 -12.22
N MET A 72 -6.61 3.65 -12.27
CA MET A 72 -6.13 4.99 -11.95
C MET A 72 -6.92 5.53 -10.77
N TYR A 73 -6.22 5.95 -9.73
CA TYR A 73 -6.81 6.57 -8.57
C TYR A 73 -6.20 7.93 -8.28
N ALA A 74 -6.96 8.81 -7.64
CA ALA A 74 -6.47 10.08 -7.15
C ALA A 74 -6.24 10.03 -5.65
N PRO A 75 -5.09 10.51 -5.12
CA PRO A 75 -4.89 10.67 -3.69
C PRO A 75 -5.58 11.95 -3.19
N LEU A 76 -6.30 11.86 -2.06
CA LEU A 76 -6.85 12.99 -1.34
C LEU A 76 -6.30 13.02 0.09
N TYR A 77 -5.50 14.01 0.39
CA TYR A 77 -4.97 14.25 1.73
C TYR A 77 -6.03 14.93 2.60
N LEU A 78 -6.63 14.17 3.49
CA LEU A 78 -7.68 14.65 4.39
C LEU A 78 -7.12 15.55 5.49
N ALA A 79 -5.94 15.21 6.02
CA ALA A 79 -5.27 15.94 7.08
C ALA A 79 -3.76 15.72 7.04
N ASN A 80 -3.00 16.72 7.48
CA ASN A 80 -1.54 16.63 7.67
C ASN A 80 -1.13 16.63 9.15
N TYR A 81 -2.08 16.43 10.07
CA TYR A 81 -1.77 16.18 11.47
C TYR A 81 -1.19 14.78 11.62
N CYS A 82 -0.09 14.66 12.38
CA CYS A 82 0.57 13.38 12.63
C CYS A 82 1.32 13.46 13.97
N THR A 83 1.35 12.37 14.73
CA THR A 83 2.10 12.28 16.00
C THR A 83 3.50 11.67 15.82
N SER A 84 3.77 11.04 14.66
CA SER A 84 5.05 10.36 14.39
C SER A 84 6.15 11.32 13.90
N GLY A 85 7.41 11.03 14.29
CA GLY A 85 8.60 11.76 13.88
C GLY A 85 9.39 11.08 12.74
N CYS A 86 8.71 10.63 11.68
CA CYS A 86 9.34 9.92 10.58
C CYS A 86 10.35 10.78 9.82
N ALA A 87 11.57 10.28 9.62
CA ALA A 87 12.70 11.05 9.06
C ALA A 87 12.42 11.63 7.65
N TYR A 88 11.64 10.94 6.83
CA TYR A 88 11.35 11.35 5.43
C TYR A 88 10.01 12.05 5.24
N CYS A 89 9.11 11.98 6.22
CA CYS A 89 7.75 12.44 6.04
C CYS A 89 7.62 13.94 6.28
N GLY A 90 7.06 14.69 5.33
CA GLY A 90 6.73 16.10 5.52
C GLY A 90 5.71 16.34 6.62
N PHE A 91 4.88 15.35 6.98
CA PHE A 91 3.88 15.43 8.04
C PHE A 91 4.43 15.10 9.43
N ALA A 92 5.71 14.73 9.55
CA ALA A 92 6.30 14.42 10.84
C ALA A 92 6.03 15.51 11.88
N SER A 93 5.81 15.11 13.12
CA SER A 93 5.37 16.01 14.21
C SER A 93 6.36 17.13 14.53
N ASP A 94 7.65 16.89 14.26
CA ASP A 94 8.77 17.82 14.44
C ASP A 94 8.96 18.80 13.26
N ARG A 95 8.15 18.73 12.22
CA ARG A 95 8.24 19.63 11.06
C ARG A 95 7.45 20.91 11.30
N ALA A 96 8.13 22.05 11.10
CA ALA A 96 7.51 23.38 11.17
C ALA A 96 6.72 23.64 9.87
N GLN A 97 5.48 23.16 9.82
CA GLN A 97 4.56 23.41 8.71
C GLN A 97 3.16 23.71 9.23
N PRO A 98 2.34 24.50 8.51
CA PRO A 98 0.93 24.69 8.86
C PRO A 98 0.20 23.35 8.89
N ARG A 99 -0.53 23.12 9.99
CA ARG A 99 -1.37 21.92 10.13
C ARG A 99 -2.80 22.24 9.74
N ARG A 100 -3.39 21.36 8.96
CA ARG A 100 -4.76 21.50 8.46
C ARG A 100 -5.45 20.14 8.37
N ARG A 101 -6.74 20.16 8.57
CA ARG A 101 -7.68 19.10 8.25
C ARG A 101 -8.73 19.71 7.31
N LEU A 102 -9.17 18.98 6.31
CA LEU A 102 -10.34 19.36 5.52
C LEU A 102 -11.60 19.15 6.36
N GLU A 103 -12.47 20.13 6.39
CA GLU A 103 -13.79 19.96 6.98
C GLU A 103 -14.73 19.19 6.01
N PRO A 104 -15.78 18.49 6.49
CA PRO A 104 -16.63 17.65 5.64
C PRO A 104 -17.13 18.33 4.36
N PRO A 105 -17.55 19.61 4.36
CA PRO A 105 -17.93 20.30 3.12
C PRO A 105 -16.76 20.50 2.14
N GLU A 106 -15.54 20.71 2.65
CA GLU A 106 -14.35 20.83 1.80
C GLU A 106 -14.02 19.47 1.19
N VAL A 107 -14.13 18.39 1.96
CA VAL A 107 -13.97 17.01 1.46
C VAL A 107 -14.96 16.73 0.34
N GLU A 108 -16.23 17.08 0.51
CA GLU A 108 -17.25 16.90 -0.55
C GLU A 108 -16.92 17.65 -1.83
N ASN A 109 -16.42 18.87 -1.74
CA ASN A 109 -16.02 19.68 -2.89
C ASN A 109 -14.82 19.08 -3.63
N GLU A 110 -13.79 18.63 -2.89
CA GLU A 110 -12.62 17.96 -3.47
C GLU A 110 -13.02 16.65 -4.17
N LEU A 111 -13.88 15.84 -3.52
CA LEU A 111 -14.39 14.59 -4.09
C LEU A 111 -15.20 14.86 -5.37
N ALA A 112 -16.01 15.93 -5.40
CA ALA A 112 -16.76 16.31 -6.59
C ALA A 112 -15.83 16.70 -7.74
N SER A 113 -14.82 17.53 -7.47
CA SER A 113 -13.83 17.97 -8.46
C SER A 113 -13.05 16.79 -9.05
N LEU A 114 -12.60 15.85 -8.20
CA LEU A 114 -11.89 14.66 -8.66
C LEU A 114 -12.81 13.75 -9.50
N LYS A 115 -14.08 13.64 -9.14
CA LYS A 115 -15.06 12.88 -9.93
C LYS A 115 -15.33 13.52 -11.31
N GLU A 116 -15.40 14.86 -11.39
CA GLU A 116 -15.53 15.59 -12.65
C GLU A 116 -14.30 15.41 -13.55
N MET A 117 -13.10 15.23 -12.97
CA MET A 117 -11.88 14.89 -13.71
C MET A 117 -11.90 13.45 -14.27
N GLY A 118 -12.91 12.64 -13.94
CA GLY A 118 -13.09 11.28 -14.45
C GLY A 118 -12.48 10.18 -13.60
N PHE A 119 -12.02 10.46 -12.38
CA PHE A 119 -11.54 9.40 -11.48
C PHE A 119 -12.70 8.56 -10.95
N GLU A 120 -12.54 7.24 -11.03
CA GLU A 120 -13.48 6.26 -10.49
C GLU A 120 -13.01 5.67 -9.16
N GLU A 121 -11.74 5.85 -8.83
CA GLU A 121 -11.11 5.34 -7.61
C GLU A 121 -10.42 6.47 -6.86
N ILE A 122 -10.47 6.41 -5.54
CA ILE A 122 -9.85 7.41 -4.67
C ILE A 122 -9.06 6.75 -3.55
N LEU A 123 -7.94 7.36 -3.18
CA LEU A 123 -7.14 6.98 -2.02
C LEU A 123 -7.19 8.12 -1.00
N LEU A 124 -7.79 7.87 0.15
CA LEU A 124 -7.86 8.84 1.25
C LEU A 124 -6.66 8.68 2.17
N LEU A 125 -5.96 9.78 2.44
CA LEU A 125 -4.72 9.76 3.22
C LEU A 125 -4.82 10.64 4.47
N THR A 126 -4.29 10.11 5.58
CA THR A 126 -4.04 10.86 6.81
C THR A 126 -2.67 10.52 7.39
N GLY A 127 -2.18 11.33 8.34
CA GLY A 127 -1.08 10.92 9.21
C GLY A 127 -1.53 9.96 10.32
N GLU A 128 -0.67 9.75 11.31
CA GLU A 128 -1.01 9.01 12.53
C GLU A 128 -2.19 9.65 13.28
N ARG A 129 -2.92 8.81 14.01
CA ARG A 129 -4.12 9.21 14.78
C ARG A 129 -3.83 10.39 15.70
N THR A 130 -4.66 11.41 15.60
CA THR A 130 -4.64 12.59 16.48
C THR A 130 -6.07 12.93 16.93
N SER A 131 -6.19 13.85 17.90
CA SER A 131 -7.50 14.41 18.27
C SER A 131 -8.17 15.21 17.14
N HIS A 132 -7.38 15.69 16.17
CA HIS A 132 -7.87 16.45 15.02
C HIS A 132 -8.30 15.57 13.85
N ALA A 133 -7.68 14.40 13.68
CA ALA A 133 -7.95 13.46 12.62
C ALA A 133 -7.94 12.04 13.20
N GLY A 134 -9.02 11.66 13.84
CA GLY A 134 -9.25 10.35 14.45
C GLY A 134 -10.12 9.44 13.58
N PHE A 135 -10.52 8.31 14.16
CA PHE A 135 -11.30 7.29 13.47
C PHE A 135 -12.66 7.80 12.97
N ASP A 136 -13.42 8.51 13.82
CA ASP A 136 -14.75 8.98 13.45
C ASP A 136 -14.71 9.93 12.25
N TYR A 137 -13.71 10.81 12.21
CA TYR A 137 -13.47 11.70 11.08
C TYR A 137 -13.13 10.90 9.80
N LEU A 138 -12.25 9.90 9.90
CA LEU A 138 -11.91 9.05 8.75
C LEU A 138 -13.15 8.29 8.25
N LEU A 139 -13.97 7.75 9.15
CA LEU A 139 -15.19 7.02 8.82
C LEU A 139 -16.19 7.91 8.08
N GLU A 140 -16.37 9.15 8.53
CA GLU A 140 -17.20 10.14 7.85
C GLU A 140 -16.68 10.43 6.43
N CYS A 141 -15.37 10.71 6.27
CA CYS A 141 -14.77 10.96 4.97
C CYS A 141 -14.89 9.77 4.01
N VAL A 142 -14.71 8.54 4.51
CA VAL A 142 -14.93 7.31 3.74
C VAL A 142 -16.39 7.22 3.28
N SER A 143 -17.35 7.50 4.17
CA SER A 143 -18.78 7.47 3.84
C SER A 143 -19.13 8.49 2.75
N LEU A 144 -18.53 9.68 2.75
CA LEU A 144 -18.68 10.70 1.71
C LEU A 144 -18.10 10.22 0.37
N ALA A 145 -16.89 9.66 0.39
CA ALA A 145 -16.22 9.16 -0.80
C ALA A 145 -16.96 7.97 -1.43
N ALA A 146 -17.44 7.03 -0.62
CA ALA A 146 -18.14 5.83 -1.09
C ALA A 146 -19.46 6.11 -1.82
N ARG A 147 -20.03 7.30 -1.67
CA ARG A 147 -21.22 7.72 -2.44
C ARG A 147 -20.90 8.07 -3.88
N ARG A 148 -19.66 8.46 -4.18
CA ARG A 148 -19.25 9.04 -5.46
C ARG A 148 -18.28 8.16 -6.25
N PHE A 149 -17.44 7.38 -5.55
CA PHE A 149 -16.39 6.57 -6.14
C PHE A 149 -16.74 5.09 -6.13
N HIS A 150 -16.26 4.39 -7.15
CA HIS A 150 -16.44 2.96 -7.29
C HIS A 150 -15.57 2.17 -6.29
N SER A 151 -14.38 2.70 -6.02
CA SER A 151 -13.42 2.14 -5.06
C SER A 151 -12.86 3.23 -4.16
N VAL A 152 -12.80 2.95 -2.87
CA VAL A 152 -12.22 3.84 -1.85
C VAL A 152 -11.12 3.09 -1.13
N GLY A 153 -9.87 3.49 -1.38
CA GLY A 153 -8.70 3.04 -0.62
C GLY A 153 -8.41 4.00 0.53
N ILE A 154 -7.69 3.53 1.52
CA ILE A 154 -7.21 4.34 2.64
C ILE A 154 -5.73 4.07 2.91
N GLU A 155 -4.98 5.13 3.24
CA GLU A 155 -3.68 5.07 3.89
C GLU A 155 -3.77 5.92 5.16
N ALA A 156 -3.89 5.26 6.30
CA ALA A 156 -4.17 5.89 7.58
C ALA A 156 -3.43 5.18 8.73
N PHE A 157 -3.67 5.63 9.93
CA PHE A 157 -3.13 5.05 11.16
C PHE A 157 -3.59 3.60 11.38
N PRO A 158 -2.87 2.79 12.19
CA PRO A 158 -3.31 1.46 12.61
C PRO A 158 -4.64 1.50 13.35
N MET A 159 -5.48 0.51 13.09
CA MET A 159 -6.85 0.43 13.61
C MET A 159 -7.14 -0.94 14.20
N THR A 160 -8.13 -1.00 15.08
CA THR A 160 -8.66 -2.26 15.62
C THR A 160 -9.44 -3.02 14.55
N THR A 161 -9.58 -4.33 14.71
CA THR A 161 -10.41 -5.17 13.83
C THR A 161 -11.83 -4.62 13.69
N ARG A 162 -12.42 -4.12 14.78
CA ARG A 162 -13.76 -3.51 14.76
C ARG A 162 -13.81 -2.25 13.90
N GLU A 163 -12.81 -1.40 13.98
CA GLU A 163 -12.72 -0.19 13.16
C GLU A 163 -12.57 -0.53 11.67
N TYR A 164 -11.77 -1.55 11.33
CA TYR A 164 -11.69 -2.04 9.95
C TYR A 164 -13.03 -2.58 9.43
N VAL A 165 -13.80 -3.29 10.25
CA VAL A 165 -15.14 -3.76 9.87
C VAL A 165 -16.05 -2.57 9.57
N LEU A 166 -16.06 -1.55 10.43
CA LEU A 166 -16.88 -0.34 10.22
C LEU A 166 -16.47 0.41 8.93
N LEU A 167 -15.19 0.49 8.62
CA LEU A 167 -14.74 1.10 7.38
C LEU A 167 -15.16 0.29 6.14
N ALA A 168 -15.09 -1.03 6.21
CA ALA A 168 -15.54 -1.90 5.13
C ALA A 168 -17.06 -1.75 4.89
N GLU A 169 -17.85 -1.66 5.97
CA GLU A 169 -19.28 -1.39 5.91
C GLU A 169 -19.58 0.00 5.34
N ALA A 170 -18.75 1.00 5.65
CA ALA A 170 -18.86 2.35 5.10
C ALA A 170 -18.47 2.45 3.63
N GLY A 171 -17.76 1.45 3.07
CA GLY A 171 -17.45 1.36 1.65
C GLY A 171 -15.97 1.39 1.29
N VAL A 172 -15.07 1.18 2.23
CA VAL A 172 -13.67 0.92 1.91
C VAL A 172 -13.56 -0.39 1.13
N GLY A 173 -12.81 -0.37 0.04
CA GLY A 173 -12.64 -1.52 -0.84
C GLY A 173 -13.45 -1.39 -2.13
N TRP A 174 -13.57 -2.49 -2.86
CA TRP A 174 -14.27 -2.55 -4.13
C TRP A 174 -15.73 -2.89 -3.91
N ARG A 175 -16.65 -2.13 -4.46
CA ARG A 175 -18.10 -2.39 -4.38
C ARG A 175 -18.56 -3.64 -5.15
N ARG A 176 -17.67 -4.32 -5.89
CA ARG A 176 -17.98 -5.61 -6.56
C ARG A 176 -16.91 -6.64 -6.21
N PRO A 177 -17.30 -7.94 -6.03
CA PRO A 177 -16.38 -9.02 -5.72
C PRO A 177 -15.60 -9.43 -6.98
N ARG A 178 -14.55 -8.69 -7.32
CA ARG A 178 -13.52 -9.14 -8.24
C ARG A 178 -12.15 -8.69 -7.72
N CYS A 179 -11.54 -9.62 -7.00
CA CYS A 179 -10.11 -9.80 -6.81
C CYS A 179 -9.21 -8.56 -6.62
N PHE A 180 -8.56 -8.58 -5.45
CA PHE A 180 -7.41 -7.81 -4.98
C PHE A 180 -7.69 -6.53 -4.20
N GLY A 181 -7.90 -6.73 -2.90
CA GLY A 181 -7.58 -5.71 -1.91
C GLY A 181 -6.15 -5.89 -1.45
N SER A 182 -5.29 -4.93 -1.73
CA SER A 182 -4.01 -4.83 -1.03
C SER A 182 -4.27 -4.26 0.37
N PHE A 183 -4.69 -5.11 1.28
CA PHE A 183 -4.70 -4.77 2.70
C PHE A 183 -3.30 -5.04 3.25
N PHE A 184 -2.53 -4.03 3.51
CA PHE A 184 -1.45 -4.14 4.48
C PHE A 184 -2.05 -4.16 5.88
N VAL A 185 -2.56 -5.31 6.27
CA VAL A 185 -2.90 -5.57 7.67
C VAL A 185 -1.60 -5.94 8.37
N THR A 186 -1.03 -5.02 9.11
CA THR A 186 -0.10 -5.41 10.17
C THR A 186 -0.94 -6.01 11.31
N PRO A 187 -0.75 -7.29 11.67
CA PRO A 187 -1.45 -7.85 12.81
C PRO A 187 -1.02 -7.08 14.05
N GLY A 188 -1.96 -6.38 14.68
CA GLY A 188 -1.75 -5.82 16.00
C GLY A 188 -1.47 -6.95 16.96
N SER A 189 -0.33 -6.88 17.66
CA SER A 189 -0.04 -7.70 18.83
C SER A 189 -1.04 -7.41 19.95
N PRO A 190 -1.36 -8.42 20.80
CA PRO A 190 -2.36 -8.36 21.85
C PRO A 190 -2.05 -7.31 22.90
#